data_52768c55541249ae726090c277114a3c
#
_entry.id   52768c55541249ae726090c277114a3c
#
_cell.length_a   1.000
_cell.length_b   1.000
_cell.length_c   1.000
_cell.angle_alpha   90.00
_cell.angle_beta   90.00
_cell.angle_gamma   90.00
#
_symmetry.space_group_name_H-M   'P 1'
#
loop_
_entity.id
_entity.type
_entity.pdbx_description
1 polymer ?
#
loop_
_entity_poly.entity_id
_entity_poly.type
_entity_poly.pdbx_seq_one_letter_code
_entity_poly.pdbx_strand_id
1 'polypeptide(L)' 'MAKDERDPIHHTQKMQKRLTETMQHLREDIEKVDEPQLKAMFETSAEVLGGLVKAFRDYEQKNEPAWRQ' A
#
# COMPACT_ATOMS: atom_id res chain seq x y z
N MET A 1 -3.69 12.96 -21.04
CA MET A 1 -2.56 12.68 -21.90
C MET A 1 -2.33 11.21 -21.98
N ALA A 2 -2.20 10.71 -23.20
CA ALA A 2 -2.09 9.28 -23.41
C ALA A 2 -0.88 8.67 -22.71
N LYS A 3 0.19 9.43 -22.54
CA LYS A 3 1.40 8.90 -21.93
C LYS A 3 1.20 8.48 -20.48
N ASP A 4 0.22 9.06 -19.79
CA ASP A 4 -0.01 8.75 -18.38
C ASP A 4 -0.51 7.33 -18.20
N GLU A 5 -1.23 6.81 -19.17
CA GLU A 5 -1.76 5.46 -19.06
C GLU A 5 -0.69 4.40 -19.19
N ARG A 6 0.45 4.74 -19.79
CA ARG A 6 1.56 3.80 -19.98
C ARG A 6 2.73 4.08 -19.07
N ASP A 7 2.67 5.15 -18.32
CA ASP A 7 3.75 5.52 -17.42
C ASP A 7 3.68 4.65 -16.16
N PRO A 8 4.69 3.84 -15.90
CA PRO A 8 4.69 3.01 -14.70
C PRO A 8 4.56 3.81 -13.42
N ILE A 9 5.19 5.00 -13.37
CA ILE A 9 5.13 5.81 -12.16
C ILE A 9 3.72 6.31 -11.89
N HIS A 10 3.00 6.64 -12.94
CA HIS A 10 1.59 7.04 -12.77
C HIS A 10 0.78 5.93 -12.09
N HIS A 11 0.99 4.71 -12.52
CA HIS A 11 0.25 3.56 -11.97
C HIS A 11 0.68 3.22 -10.56
N THR A 12 1.96 3.32 -10.25
CA THR A 12 2.43 3.03 -8.90
C THR A 12 1.94 4.09 -7.92
N GLN A 13 1.93 5.35 -8.31
CA GLN A 13 1.42 6.41 -7.44
C GLN A 13 -0.06 6.23 -7.17
N LYS A 14 -0.81 5.89 -8.21
CA LYS A 14 -2.24 5.65 -8.08
C LYS A 14 -2.50 4.49 -7.12
N MET A 15 -1.73 3.42 -7.24
CA MET A 15 -1.89 2.25 -6.38
C MET A 15 -1.48 2.56 -4.95
N GLN A 16 -0.40 3.32 -4.75
CA GLN A 16 0.00 3.72 -3.40
C GLN A 16 -1.12 4.47 -2.70
N LYS A 17 -1.78 5.37 -3.43
CA LYS A 17 -2.87 6.12 -2.85
C LYS A 17 -4.00 5.20 -2.40
N ARG A 18 -4.38 4.26 -3.26
CA ARG A 18 -5.46 3.32 -2.95
C ARG A 18 -5.11 2.44 -1.76
N LEU A 19 -3.88 1.95 -1.73
CA LEU A 19 -3.45 1.10 -0.62
C LEU A 19 -3.43 1.87 0.68
N THR A 20 -2.96 3.12 0.65
CA THR A 20 -2.93 3.96 1.83
C THR A 20 -4.33 4.24 2.35
N GLU A 21 -5.27 4.52 1.46
CA GLU A 21 -6.65 4.74 1.85
C GLU A 21 -7.25 3.49 2.49
N THR A 22 -6.95 2.32 1.93
CA THR A 22 -7.44 1.07 2.49
C THR A 22 -6.85 0.81 3.87
N MET A 23 -5.55 1.10 4.04
CA MET A 23 -4.92 0.98 5.35
C MET A 23 -5.64 1.84 6.40
N GLN A 24 -5.98 3.06 6.02
CA GLN A 24 -6.67 3.96 6.93
C GLN A 24 -8.04 3.42 7.31
N HIS A 25 -8.76 2.88 6.33
CA HIS A 25 -10.05 2.25 6.60
C HIS A 25 -9.92 1.08 7.55
N LEU A 26 -8.90 0.25 7.34
CA LEU A 26 -8.68 -0.89 8.23
C LEU A 26 -8.42 -0.43 9.66
N ARG A 27 -7.60 0.61 9.83
CA ARG A 27 -7.30 1.11 11.17
C ARG A 27 -8.52 1.73 11.84
N GLU A 28 -9.37 2.39 11.06
CA GLU A 28 -10.61 2.93 11.59
C GLU A 28 -11.55 1.81 12.03
N ASP A 29 -11.63 0.76 11.23
CA ASP A 29 -12.54 -0.33 11.54
C ASP A 29 -12.07 -1.16 12.73
N ILE A 30 -10.77 -1.20 12.98
CA ILE A 30 -10.25 -1.86 14.18
C ILE A 30 -10.86 -1.23 15.44
N GLU A 31 -11.09 0.06 15.41
CA GLU A 31 -11.68 0.76 16.54
C GLU A 31 -13.16 0.44 16.73
N LYS A 32 -13.80 -0.06 15.69
CA LYS A 32 -15.26 -0.26 15.69
C LYS A 32 -15.67 -1.69 15.96
N VAL A 33 -14.76 -2.64 15.85
CA VAL A 33 -15.10 -4.05 16.05
C VAL A 33 -14.61 -4.50 17.42
N ASP A 34 -15.32 -5.47 17.99
CA ASP A 34 -14.98 -5.97 19.32
C ASP A 34 -14.35 -7.34 19.30
N GLU A 35 -14.38 -8.01 18.17
CA GLU A 35 -13.85 -9.37 18.11
C GLU A 35 -12.33 -9.33 17.95
N PRO A 36 -11.59 -9.97 18.89
CA PRO A 36 -10.13 -9.89 18.85
C PRO A 36 -9.51 -10.51 17.60
N GLN A 37 -10.09 -11.60 17.09
CA GLN A 37 -9.53 -12.24 15.89
C GLN A 37 -9.65 -11.34 14.68
N LEU A 38 -10.77 -10.66 14.53
CA LEU A 38 -10.96 -9.75 13.41
C LEU A 38 -10.03 -8.54 13.53
N LYS A 39 -9.87 -8.03 14.75
CA LYS A 39 -8.91 -6.95 14.99
C LYS A 39 -7.50 -7.37 14.56
N ALA A 40 -7.10 -8.57 14.93
CA ALA A 40 -5.77 -9.07 14.56
C ALA A 40 -5.63 -9.19 13.05
N MET A 41 -6.67 -9.66 12.36
CA MET A 41 -6.64 -9.75 10.90
C MET A 41 -6.51 -8.37 10.25
N PHE A 42 -7.24 -7.40 10.78
CA PHE A 42 -7.17 -6.05 10.23
C PHE A 42 -5.80 -5.43 10.48
N GLU A 43 -5.21 -5.66 11.65
CA GLU A 43 -3.86 -5.16 11.93
C GLU A 43 -2.84 -5.78 10.99
N THR A 44 -2.91 -7.09 10.81
CA THR A 44 -2.01 -7.77 9.88
C THR A 44 -2.20 -7.25 8.45
N SER A 45 -3.46 -7.08 8.04
CA SER A 45 -3.75 -6.57 6.70
C SER A 45 -3.16 -5.18 6.51
N ALA A 46 -3.30 -4.32 7.52
CA ALA A 46 -2.74 -2.97 7.42
C ALA A 46 -1.22 -3.00 7.29
N GLU A 47 -0.56 -3.90 8.03
CA GLU A 47 0.89 -4.03 7.94
C GLU A 47 1.33 -4.54 6.57
N VAL A 48 0.61 -5.52 6.03
CA VAL A 48 0.92 -6.02 4.69
C VAL A 48 0.77 -4.91 3.65
N LEU A 49 -0.32 -4.15 3.74
CA LEU A 49 -0.53 -3.05 2.81
C LEU A 49 0.55 -1.99 2.95
N GLY A 50 1.01 -1.72 4.18
CA GLY A 50 2.11 -0.80 4.40
C GLY A 50 3.39 -1.25 3.73
N GLY A 51 3.65 -2.55 3.77
CA GLY A 51 4.81 -3.11 3.07
C GLY A 51 4.68 -2.97 1.56
N LEU A 52 3.47 -3.15 1.03
CA LEU A 52 3.23 -2.96 -0.39
C LEU A 52 3.42 -1.50 -0.81
N VAL A 53 2.93 -0.57 -0.01
CA VAL A 53 3.13 0.85 -0.30
C VAL A 53 4.63 1.16 -0.36
N LYS A 54 5.39 0.62 0.61
CA LYS A 54 6.84 0.81 0.61
C LYS A 54 7.48 0.22 -0.64
N ALA A 55 7.02 -0.96 -1.04
CA ALA A 55 7.58 -1.61 -2.23
C ALA A 55 7.36 -0.76 -3.49
N PHE A 56 6.17 -0.20 -3.63
CA PHE A 56 5.92 0.68 -4.78
C PHE A 56 6.77 1.94 -4.73
N ARG A 57 6.94 2.50 -3.55
CA ARG A 57 7.80 3.67 -3.39
C ARG A 57 9.25 3.34 -3.73
N ASP A 58 9.72 2.19 -3.27
CA ASP A 58 11.10 1.77 -3.57
C ASP A 58 11.27 1.53 -5.07
N TYR A 59 10.26 0.99 -5.73
CA TYR A 59 10.30 0.81 -7.17
C TYR A 59 10.47 2.16 -7.87
N GLU A 60 9.69 3.17 -7.45
CA GLU A 60 9.76 4.48 -8.08
C GLU A 60 11.14 5.10 -7.91
N GLN A 61 11.76 4.87 -6.77
CA GLN A 61 13.08 5.44 -6.48
C GLN A 61 14.21 4.52 -6.88
N LYS A 62 13.89 3.29 -7.29
CA LYS A 62 14.87 2.27 -7.63
C LYS A 62 15.84 2.01 -6.48
N ASN A 63 15.31 1.99 -5.28
CA ASN A 63 16.12 1.85 -4.07
C ASN A 63 16.34 0.40 -3.64
N GLU A 64 15.54 -0.52 -4.12
CA GLU A 64 15.71 -1.91 -3.73
C GLU A 64 16.98 -2.47 -4.36
N PRO A 65 17.73 -3.30 -3.61
CA PRO A 65 19.00 -3.83 -4.14
C PRO A 65 18.84 -4.59 -5.46
N ALA A 66 17.71 -5.26 -5.65
CA ALA A 66 17.51 -6.03 -6.88
C ALA A 66 17.46 -5.16 -8.13
N TRP A 67 17.16 -3.88 -7.98
CA TRP A 67 17.05 -2.96 -9.10
C TRP A 67 18.31 -2.14 -9.31
N ARG A 68 19.25 -2.23 -8.40
CA ARG A 68 20.52 -1.53 -8.50
C ARG A 68 21.55 -2.45 -9.09
N GLN A 69 21.79 -2.26 -10.34
CA GLN A 69 22.79 -3.11 -11.01
C GLN A 69 23.93 -2.29 -11.63
#